data_f586d9cb07d29f43beecf8699642c399
#
_entry.id   f586d9cb07d29f43beecf8699642c399
#
_cell.length_a   1.000
_cell.length_b   1.000
_cell.length_c   1.000
_cell.angle_alpha   90.00
_cell.angle_beta   90.00
_cell.angle_gamma   90.00
#
_symmetry.space_group_name_H-M   'P 1'
#
loop_
_entity.id
_entity.type
_entity.pdbx_description
1 polymer ?
#
loop_
_entity_poly.entity_id
_entity_poly.type
_entity_poly.pdbx_seq_one_letter_code
_entity_poly.pdbx_strand_id
1 'polypeptide(L)'
;IIINPFIFKEDYEFDLPKHLIEKLKIKEEKDVVVYSIVVIPDDITKMTANLAGPIIINANEMLGKQIVLDDNRYTTKHYILEEAKAKGKEE
;
A
#
# COMPACT_ATOMS: atom_id res chain seq x y z
N ILE A 1 -6.84 -10.17 3.16
CA ILE A 1 -6.52 -10.02 1.73
C ILE A 1 -5.54 -8.87 1.56
N ILE A 2 -4.55 -9.07 0.73
CA ILE A 2 -3.59 -8.03 0.39
C ILE A 2 -3.59 -7.80 -1.11
N ILE A 3 -3.42 -6.54 -1.51
CA ILE A 3 -3.33 -6.18 -2.93
C ILE A 3 -2.24 -5.13 -3.13
N ASN A 4 -1.82 -4.98 -4.37
CA ASN A 4 -0.88 -3.93 -4.76
C ASN A 4 -1.63 -2.59 -4.78
N PRO A 5 -1.30 -1.64 -3.87
CA PRO A 5 -2.05 -0.38 -3.77
C PRO A 5 -1.90 0.53 -5.00
N PHE A 6 -0.87 0.35 -5.81
CA PHE A 6 -0.67 1.17 -6.99
C PHE A 6 -1.71 0.89 -8.09
N ILE A 7 -2.47 -0.20 -7.97
CA ILE A 7 -3.55 -0.53 -8.90
C ILE A 7 -4.67 0.50 -8.82
N PHE A 8 -4.99 0.98 -7.62
CA PHE A 8 -6.07 1.94 -7.43
C PHE A 8 -5.60 3.32 -6.99
N LYS A 9 -4.34 3.48 -6.64
CA LYS A 9 -3.77 4.77 -6.27
C LYS A 9 -2.37 4.90 -6.86
N GLU A 10 -2.33 5.34 -8.12
CA GLU A 10 -1.09 5.43 -8.89
C GLU A 10 -0.06 6.38 -8.29
N ASP A 11 -0.54 7.44 -7.62
CA ASP A 11 0.32 8.45 -7.00
C ASP A 11 0.71 8.12 -5.57
N TYR A 12 0.44 6.89 -5.12
CA TYR A 12 0.84 6.45 -3.78
C TYR A 12 2.35 6.45 -3.67
N GLU A 13 2.88 7.18 -2.71
CA GLU A 13 4.32 7.28 -2.52
C GLU A 13 4.67 7.47 -1.06
N PHE A 14 5.81 6.96 -0.66
CA PHE A 14 6.36 7.15 0.68
C PHE A 14 7.83 6.76 0.68
N ASP A 15 8.57 7.26 1.66
CA ASP A 15 9.98 6.94 1.82
C ASP A 15 10.16 5.79 2.80
N LEU A 16 11.09 4.90 2.51
CA LEU A 16 11.44 3.82 3.43
C LEU A 16 12.50 4.31 4.40
N PRO A 17 12.32 4.08 5.72
CA PRO A 17 13.36 4.41 6.67
C PRO A 17 14.65 3.62 6.38
N LYS A 18 15.78 4.25 6.58
CA LYS A 18 17.07 3.63 6.31
C LYS A 18 17.25 2.31 7.06
N HIS A 19 16.85 2.26 8.32
CA HIS A 19 16.98 1.04 9.11
C HIS A 19 16.15 -0.12 8.55
N LEU A 20 15.02 0.18 7.91
CA LEU A 20 14.17 -0.83 7.28
C LEU A 20 14.84 -1.36 6.02
N ILE A 21 15.42 -0.48 5.22
CA ILE A 21 16.15 -0.87 4.01
C ILE A 21 17.27 -1.85 4.36
N GLU A 22 18.00 -1.57 5.42
CA GLU A 22 19.06 -2.44 5.89
C GLU A 22 18.51 -3.77 6.43
N LYS A 23 17.46 -3.71 7.24
CA LYS A 23 16.87 -4.88 7.86
C LYS A 23 16.27 -5.84 6.82
N LEU A 24 15.66 -5.33 5.77
CA LEU A 24 15.08 -6.13 4.70
C LEU A 24 16.07 -6.42 3.57
N LYS A 25 17.30 -5.96 3.70
CA LYS A 25 18.38 -6.19 2.73
C LYS A 25 18.02 -5.68 1.33
N ILE A 26 17.36 -4.53 1.28
CA ILE A 26 16.94 -3.90 0.04
C ILE A 26 18.14 -3.19 -0.59
N LYS A 27 18.48 -3.54 -1.82
CA LYS A 27 19.59 -2.94 -2.55
C LYS A 27 19.12 -2.01 -3.64
N GLU A 28 17.98 -2.29 -4.25
CA GLU A 28 17.42 -1.51 -5.35
C GLU A 28 15.91 -1.42 -5.19
N GLU A 29 15.30 -0.42 -5.81
CA GLU A 29 13.83 -0.25 -5.77
C GLU A 29 13.10 -1.48 -6.29
N LYS A 30 13.63 -2.14 -7.31
CA LYS A 30 12.99 -3.33 -7.89
C LYS A 30 12.95 -4.53 -6.95
N ASP A 31 13.74 -4.51 -5.86
CA ASP A 31 13.71 -5.56 -4.86
C ASP A 31 12.47 -5.48 -3.98
N VAL A 32 11.79 -4.34 -3.99
CA VAL A 32 10.69 -4.04 -3.08
C VAL A 32 9.34 -4.27 -3.75
N VAL A 33 8.49 -5.05 -3.07
CA VAL A 33 7.08 -5.19 -3.43
C VAL A 33 6.27 -4.59 -2.29
N VAL A 34 5.28 -3.78 -2.62
CA VAL A 34 4.42 -3.13 -1.64
C VAL A 34 3.02 -3.69 -1.73
N TYR A 35 2.45 -4.08 -0.60
CA TYR A 35 1.07 -4.53 -0.51
C TYR A 35 0.31 -3.73 0.53
N SER A 36 -1.00 -3.67 0.36
CA SER A 36 -1.91 -3.06 1.32
C SER A 36 -2.94 -4.08 1.77
N ILE A 37 -3.23 -4.09 3.08
CA ILE A 37 -4.26 -4.96 3.64
C ILE A 37 -5.62 -4.38 3.28
N VAL A 38 -6.49 -5.23 2.74
CA VAL A 38 -7.82 -4.83 2.28
C VAL A 38 -8.87 -5.51 3.15
N VAL A 39 -9.85 -4.72 3.57
CA VAL A 39 -11.04 -5.22 4.27
C VAL A 39 -12.19 -5.22 3.29
N ILE A 40 -12.82 -6.39 3.14
CA ILE A 40 -13.96 -6.57 2.25
C ILE A 40 -15.21 -6.82 3.10
N PRO A 41 -16.06 -5.79 3.33
CA PRO A 41 -17.30 -5.97 4.06
C PRO A 41 -18.38 -6.59 3.16
N ASP A 42 -19.56 -6.86 3.75
CA ASP A 42 -20.68 -7.40 2.99
C ASP A 42 -21.07 -6.48 1.83
N ASP A 43 -21.03 -5.17 2.07
CA ASP A 43 -21.24 -4.18 1.02
C ASP A 43 -19.90 -3.85 0.39
N ILE A 44 -19.61 -4.43 -0.76
CA ILE A 44 -18.30 -4.27 -1.42
C ILE A 44 -18.00 -2.82 -1.82
N THR A 45 -19.01 -1.96 -1.90
CA THR A 45 -18.78 -0.53 -2.19
C THR A 45 -18.04 0.15 -1.04
N LYS A 46 -18.00 -0.48 0.13
CA LYS A 46 -17.31 0.04 1.31
C LYS A 46 -15.97 -0.65 1.56
N MET A 47 -15.45 -1.34 0.56
CA MET A 47 -14.15 -1.97 0.63
C MET A 47 -13.06 -0.94 0.87
N THR A 48 -12.16 -1.21 1.82
CA THR A 48 -11.10 -0.27 2.20
C THR A 48 -9.74 -0.92 2.17
N ALA A 49 -8.72 -0.08 1.93
CA ALA A 49 -7.32 -0.50 2.00
C ALA A 49 -6.59 0.36 3.03
N ASN A 50 -5.66 -0.27 3.75
CA ASN A 50 -4.84 0.43 4.73
C ASN A 50 -3.62 1.03 4.04
N LEU A 51 -3.72 2.29 3.61
CA LEU A 51 -2.62 3.01 2.97
C LEU A 51 -1.63 3.60 3.97
N ALA A 52 -2.03 3.70 5.24
CA ALA A 52 -1.14 4.19 6.30
C ALA A 52 -0.23 3.09 6.86
N GLY A 53 -0.52 1.84 6.55
CA GLY A 53 0.26 0.70 7.06
C GLY A 53 0.64 -0.30 5.96
N PRO A 54 1.44 0.11 4.97
CA PRO A 54 1.81 -0.80 3.89
C PRO A 54 2.72 -1.92 4.36
N ILE A 55 2.63 -3.05 3.67
CA ILE A 55 3.51 -4.20 3.88
C ILE A 55 4.62 -4.12 2.83
N ILE A 56 5.85 -4.08 3.31
CA ILE A 56 7.04 -3.98 2.45
C ILE A 56 7.70 -5.34 2.42
N ILE A 57 7.89 -5.88 1.23
CA ILE A 57 8.45 -7.21 1.05
C ILE A 57 9.65 -7.17 0.11
N ASN A 58 10.73 -7.85 0.52
CA ASN A 58 11.83 -8.18 -0.36
C ASN A 58 11.73 -9.67 -0.66
N ALA A 59 11.14 -10.00 -1.81
CA ALA A 59 10.88 -11.40 -2.18
C ALA A 59 12.16 -12.20 -2.41
N ASN A 60 13.22 -11.53 -2.87
CA ASN A 60 14.52 -12.19 -3.11
C ASN A 60 15.13 -12.74 -1.82
N GLU A 61 14.91 -12.03 -0.71
CA GLU A 61 15.45 -12.41 0.59
C GLU A 61 14.40 -13.05 1.50
N MET A 62 13.17 -13.17 1.04
CA MET A 62 12.05 -13.71 1.81
C MET A 62 11.82 -12.95 3.11
N LEU A 63 11.99 -11.64 3.08
CA LEU A 63 11.82 -10.75 4.24
C LEU A 63 10.71 -9.75 4.00
N GLY A 64 9.95 -9.47 5.04
CA GLY A 64 8.86 -8.49 4.92
C GLY A 64 8.52 -7.87 6.26
N LYS A 65 7.93 -6.69 6.22
CA LYS A 65 7.48 -5.98 7.39
C LYS A 65 6.37 -4.99 7.06
N GLN A 66 5.38 -4.90 7.93
CA GLN A 66 4.39 -3.84 7.87
C GLN A 66 4.95 -2.62 8.58
N ILE A 67 4.83 -1.46 7.96
CA ILE A 67 5.27 -0.20 8.55
C ILE A 67 4.08 0.74 8.74
N VAL A 68 4.25 1.75 9.58
CA VAL A 68 3.24 2.77 9.80
C VAL A 68 3.77 4.08 9.23
N LEU A 69 3.01 4.68 8.30
CA LEU A 69 3.36 5.96 7.71
C LEU A 69 2.80 7.08 8.58
N ASP A 70 3.63 8.07 8.89
CA ASP A 70 3.22 9.28 9.57
C ASP A 70 2.98 10.36 8.51
N ASP A 71 1.96 10.13 7.70
CA ASP A 71 1.65 10.98 6.54
C ASP A 71 0.14 11.17 6.47
N ASN A 72 -0.30 12.42 6.64
CA ASN A 72 -1.72 12.77 6.68
C ASN A 72 -2.46 12.50 5.36
N ARG A 73 -1.74 12.31 4.26
CA ARG A 73 -2.35 11.98 2.96
C ARG A 73 -2.98 10.61 2.94
N TYR A 74 -2.54 9.71 3.82
CA TYR A 74 -2.95 8.30 3.81
C TYR A 74 -3.65 7.90 5.09
N THR A 75 -4.70 7.10 4.96
CA THR A 75 -5.50 6.63 6.09
C THR A 75 -5.50 5.12 6.17
N THR A 76 -5.93 4.58 7.32
CA THR A 76 -6.06 3.13 7.51
C THR A 76 -7.27 2.57 6.78
N LYS A 77 -8.21 3.42 6.37
CA LYS A 77 -9.46 3.02 5.71
C LYS A 77 -9.68 3.85 4.45
N HIS A 78 -8.83 3.66 3.46
CA HIS A 78 -8.98 4.31 2.17
C HIS A 78 -10.02 3.53 1.33
N TYR A 79 -11.08 4.23 0.90
CA TYR A 79 -12.16 3.61 0.13
C TYR A 79 -11.74 3.40 -1.32
N ILE A 80 -11.52 2.15 -1.68
CA ILE A 80 -10.98 1.78 -2.99
C ILE A 80 -11.91 2.15 -4.15
N LEU A 81 -13.20 1.83 -4.00
CA LEU A 81 -14.15 2.05 -5.07
C LEU A 81 -14.48 3.53 -5.28
N GLU A 82 -14.35 4.35 -4.25
CA GLU A 82 -14.51 5.79 -4.40
C GLU A 82 -13.38 6.38 -5.24
N GLU A 83 -12.15 5.91 -5.04
CA GLU A 83 -11.01 6.33 -5.84
C GLU A 83 -11.20 5.95 -7.31
N ALA A 84 -11.61 4.71 -7.57
CA ALA A 84 -11.87 4.23 -8.93
C ALA A 84 -13.02 4.99 -9.59
N LYS A 85 -14.06 5.30 -8.82
CA LYS A 85 -15.22 6.04 -9.30
C LYS A 85 -14.85 7.49 -9.65
N ALA A 86 -14.01 8.12 -8.84
CA ALA A 86 -13.53 9.47 -9.10
C ALA A 86 -12.73 9.52 -10.41
N LYS A 87 -11.90 8.52 -10.66
CA LYS A 87 -11.17 8.41 -11.92
C LYS A 87 -12.11 8.22 -13.12
N GLY A 88 -13.14 7.39 -12.95
CA GLY A 88 -14.12 7.15 -14.00
C GLY A 88 -14.87 8.40 -14.40
N LYS A 89 -15.11 9.31 -13.47
CA LYS A 89 -15.81 10.57 -13.76
C LYS A 89 -15.02 11.54 -14.62
N GLU A 90 -13.70 11.38 -14.69
CA GLU A 90 -12.85 12.23 -15.48
C GLU A 90 -12.86 11.85 -16.96
N GLU A 91 -13.38 10.70 -17.26
CA GLU A 91 -13.54 10.23 -18.63
C GLU A 91 -14.82 10.81 -19.25
#